data_34dcb7ae481ab8eb32aec6a84915febf
#
_entry.id   34dcb7ae481ab8eb32aec6a84915febf
#
_cell.length_a   1.000
_cell.length_b   1.000
_cell.length_c   1.000
_cell.angle_alpha   90.00
_cell.angle_beta   90.00
_cell.angle_gamma   90.00
#
_symmetry.space_group_name_H-M   'P 1'
#
loop_
_entity.id
_entity.type
_entity.pdbx_description
1 polymer ?
#
loop_
_entity_poly.entity_id
_entity_poly.type
_entity_poly.pdbx_seq_one_letter_code
_entity_poly.pdbx_strand_id
1 'polypeptide(L)'
;MQPEPSGTFDSKNSTSKDVFRVASWNVNSIRARLPLLISFWQEFQPDVLCLQETKSEDGSFPFDALKEAGVSYIATCGQKSYNGTAVLSKHPIRRFLKNLPASPDNGSEARFIEADLENGLKIISVYVPNGEPSAKAPDSDERFVYKTAWLNALADYVEPLSKKGVPFVLAGDFNVIDRDENVYDAKKYEDTVFACPAIRRVFNRFRFAGLTDAAGFFAQDNPLLSFWDYQHGDFDKNHGMLLDYVFVSPALQRALAAAKISTAYRGMDKPSDHAPIVCDFKL
;
A
#
# COMPACT_ATOMS: atom_id res chain seq x y z
N MET A 1 35.38 11.41 -10.62
CA MET A 1 35.12 10.26 -9.74
C MET A 1 33.63 10.39 -9.35
N GLN A 2 32.77 9.70 -10.07
CA GLN A 2 31.33 9.66 -9.73
C GLN A 2 31.14 8.67 -8.60
N PRO A 3 30.30 8.92 -7.60
CA PRO A 3 29.97 7.92 -6.60
C PRO A 3 29.11 6.82 -7.25
N GLU A 4 29.51 5.58 -7.05
CA GLU A 4 28.70 4.42 -7.45
C GLU A 4 27.33 4.44 -6.73
N PRO A 5 26.24 3.98 -7.37
CA PRO A 5 24.94 3.88 -6.74
C PRO A 5 24.98 2.70 -5.75
N SER A 6 25.21 2.99 -4.48
CA SER A 6 25.16 2.02 -3.39
C SER A 6 23.70 1.83 -2.96
N GLY A 7 23.09 0.76 -3.42
CA GLY A 7 21.74 0.35 -3.01
C GLY A 7 21.26 -0.84 -3.81
N THR A 8 22.09 -1.88 -3.96
CA THR A 8 21.63 -3.16 -4.52
C THR A 8 20.75 -3.86 -3.48
N PHE A 9 19.46 -3.93 -3.79
CA PHE A 9 18.51 -4.76 -3.09
C PHE A 9 18.85 -6.22 -3.40
N ASP A 10 19.55 -6.90 -2.50
CA ASP A 10 19.88 -8.31 -2.66
C ASP A 10 18.69 -9.17 -2.21
N SER A 11 17.95 -9.72 -3.18
CA SER A 11 16.81 -10.61 -2.92
C SER A 11 17.22 -11.97 -2.33
N LYS A 12 18.52 -12.30 -2.36
CA LYS A 12 19.00 -13.63 -1.97
C LYS A 12 19.86 -13.68 -0.70
N ASN A 13 20.29 -12.53 -0.12
CA ASN A 13 21.29 -12.54 0.95
C ASN A 13 21.11 -11.48 2.05
N SER A 14 19.88 -11.16 2.46
CA SER A 14 19.69 -10.33 3.66
C SER A 14 19.07 -11.13 4.80
N THR A 15 19.80 -12.13 5.29
CA THR A 15 19.62 -12.66 6.67
C THR A 15 20.45 -11.82 7.66
N SER A 16 20.59 -10.50 7.44
CA SER A 16 21.12 -9.65 8.51
C SER A 16 20.04 -9.50 9.57
N LYS A 17 20.33 -9.87 10.79
CA LYS A 17 19.44 -9.78 11.98
C LYS A 17 18.98 -8.33 12.29
N ASP A 18 19.38 -7.36 11.49
CA ASP A 18 19.25 -5.93 11.73
C ASP A 18 18.28 -5.22 10.78
N VAL A 19 17.57 -5.96 9.90
CA VAL A 19 16.62 -5.37 8.96
C VAL A 19 15.19 -5.78 9.30
N PHE A 20 14.33 -4.80 9.52
CA PHE A 20 12.88 -4.98 9.64
C PHE A 20 12.21 -4.65 8.31
N ARG A 21 11.56 -5.62 7.70
CA ARG A 21 10.98 -5.50 6.36
C ARG A 21 9.46 -5.36 6.40
N VAL A 22 8.95 -4.27 5.83
CA VAL A 22 7.52 -4.04 5.62
C VAL A 22 7.21 -4.08 4.13
N ALA A 23 6.17 -4.83 3.77
CA ALA A 23 5.67 -4.86 2.40
C ALA A 23 4.19 -4.49 2.32
N SER A 24 3.74 -4.03 1.16
CA SER A 24 2.34 -3.75 0.85
C SER A 24 1.98 -4.30 -0.52
N TRP A 25 0.81 -4.94 -0.64
CA TRP A 25 0.34 -5.52 -1.89
C TRP A 25 -1.19 -5.55 -1.99
N ASN A 26 -1.75 -4.86 -2.96
CA ASN A 26 -3.12 -5.11 -3.39
C ASN A 26 -3.14 -6.44 -4.15
N VAL A 27 -3.75 -7.47 -3.56
CA VAL A 27 -3.73 -8.84 -4.12
C VAL A 27 -4.90 -9.14 -5.05
N ASN A 28 -5.85 -8.23 -5.17
CA ASN A 28 -7.04 -8.40 -6.02
C ASN A 28 -7.67 -9.81 -5.89
N SER A 29 -8.06 -10.19 -4.67
CA SER A 29 -8.51 -11.50 -4.19
C SER A 29 -7.39 -12.39 -3.64
N ILE A 30 -7.37 -12.52 -2.32
CA ILE A 30 -6.38 -13.36 -1.62
C ILE A 30 -6.45 -14.82 -2.03
N ARG A 31 -7.66 -15.35 -2.28
CA ARG A 31 -7.83 -16.75 -2.68
C ARG A 31 -7.25 -17.03 -4.06
N ALA A 32 -7.46 -16.12 -5.00
CA ALA A 32 -6.96 -16.27 -6.36
C ALA A 32 -5.43 -16.14 -6.43
N ARG A 33 -4.82 -15.38 -5.53
CA ARG A 33 -3.38 -15.09 -5.50
C ARG A 33 -2.65 -15.79 -4.34
N LEU A 34 -3.32 -16.70 -3.62
CA LEU A 34 -2.71 -17.36 -2.47
C LEU A 34 -1.36 -18.05 -2.78
N PRO A 35 -1.19 -18.78 -3.88
CA PRO A 35 0.12 -19.36 -4.21
C PRO A 35 1.20 -18.31 -4.41
N LEU A 36 0.89 -17.20 -5.10
CA LEU A 36 1.84 -16.10 -5.32
C LEU A 36 2.15 -15.36 -4.02
N LEU A 37 1.15 -15.15 -3.17
CA LEU A 37 1.32 -14.53 -1.86
C LEU A 37 2.25 -15.36 -0.96
N ILE A 38 2.08 -16.68 -0.94
CA ILE A 38 2.94 -17.60 -0.20
C ILE A 38 4.38 -17.55 -0.76
N SER A 39 4.52 -17.59 -2.10
CA SER A 39 5.84 -17.45 -2.75
C SER A 39 6.53 -16.13 -2.38
N PHE A 40 5.77 -15.02 -2.42
CA PHE A 40 6.28 -13.70 -2.01
C PHE A 40 6.72 -13.68 -0.54
N TRP A 41 5.89 -14.22 0.37
CA TRP A 41 6.22 -14.33 1.79
C TRP A 41 7.50 -15.11 2.02
N GLN A 42 7.68 -16.24 1.33
CA GLN A 42 8.87 -17.09 1.44
C GLN A 42 10.11 -16.48 0.81
N GLU A 43 9.98 -15.77 -0.31
CA GLU A 43 11.12 -15.15 -1.02
C GLU A 43 11.61 -13.89 -0.29
N PHE A 44 10.70 -12.96 0.01
CA PHE A 44 11.06 -11.67 0.60
C PHE A 44 11.17 -11.70 2.12
N GLN A 45 10.59 -12.71 2.78
CA GLN A 45 10.62 -12.87 4.22
C GLN A 45 10.22 -11.58 4.99
N PRO A 46 9.12 -10.89 4.62
CA PRO A 46 8.75 -9.66 5.29
C PRO A 46 8.44 -9.91 6.77
N ASP A 47 8.75 -8.94 7.62
CA ASP A 47 8.32 -8.92 9.02
C ASP A 47 6.85 -8.58 9.12
N VAL A 48 6.38 -7.70 8.21
CA VAL A 48 4.97 -7.30 8.06
C VAL A 48 4.60 -7.18 6.59
N LEU A 49 3.41 -7.69 6.24
CA LEU A 49 2.82 -7.53 4.91
C LEU A 49 1.40 -6.97 5.04
N CYS A 50 1.19 -5.79 4.49
CA CYS A 50 -0.11 -5.15 4.33
C CYS A 50 -0.79 -5.64 3.07
N LEU A 51 -2.04 -6.08 3.16
CA LEU A 51 -2.84 -6.54 2.02
C LEU A 51 -4.05 -5.66 1.80
N GLN A 52 -4.39 -5.46 0.53
CA GLN A 52 -5.60 -4.78 0.09
C GLN A 52 -6.36 -5.67 -0.89
N GLU A 53 -7.63 -5.41 -1.06
CA GLU A 53 -8.56 -6.18 -1.88
C GLU A 53 -8.49 -7.68 -1.62
N THR A 54 -8.51 -8.07 -0.35
CA THR A 54 -8.53 -9.51 0.00
C THR A 54 -9.79 -10.20 -0.49
N LYS A 55 -10.90 -9.45 -0.68
CA LYS A 55 -12.20 -9.93 -1.20
C LYS A 55 -12.70 -11.18 -0.48
N SER A 56 -12.38 -11.30 0.79
CA SER A 56 -12.71 -12.43 1.65
C SER A 56 -13.28 -11.93 2.96
N GLU A 57 -14.37 -12.55 3.41
CA GLU A 57 -14.86 -12.37 4.79
C GLU A 57 -13.84 -12.96 5.78
N ASP A 58 -13.82 -12.44 7.01
CA ASP A 58 -12.90 -12.91 8.04
C ASP A 58 -13.01 -14.44 8.27
N GLY A 59 -14.24 -14.98 8.31
CA GLY A 59 -14.46 -16.42 8.49
C GLY A 59 -14.04 -17.33 7.31
N SER A 60 -13.70 -16.72 6.19
CA SER A 60 -13.29 -17.40 4.96
C SER A 60 -11.86 -17.07 4.55
N PHE A 61 -11.14 -16.32 5.37
CA PHE A 61 -9.76 -15.96 5.12
C PHE A 61 -8.85 -17.19 5.24
N PRO A 62 -7.82 -17.37 4.42
CA PRO A 62 -7.01 -18.59 4.36
C PRO A 62 -5.97 -18.67 5.48
N PHE A 63 -6.42 -18.62 6.75
CA PHE A 63 -5.55 -18.58 7.92
C PHE A 63 -4.59 -19.78 8.00
N ASP A 64 -5.09 -21.00 7.75
CA ASP A 64 -4.28 -22.22 7.93
C ASP A 64 -3.14 -22.27 6.91
N ALA A 65 -3.41 -21.99 5.62
CA ALA A 65 -2.39 -21.98 4.59
C ALA A 65 -1.32 -20.89 4.84
N LEU A 66 -1.72 -19.74 5.37
CA LEU A 66 -0.77 -18.66 5.72
C LEU A 66 0.07 -19.04 6.93
N LYS A 67 -0.51 -19.69 7.95
CA LYS A 67 0.24 -20.19 9.12
C LYS A 67 1.23 -21.27 8.71
N GLU A 68 0.83 -22.20 7.84
CA GLU A 68 1.72 -23.20 7.27
C GLU A 68 2.88 -22.59 6.49
N ALA A 69 2.64 -21.46 5.83
CA ALA A 69 3.68 -20.68 5.15
C ALA A 69 4.59 -19.88 6.11
N GLY A 70 4.34 -19.87 7.41
CA GLY A 70 5.15 -19.21 8.42
C GLY A 70 4.67 -17.83 8.86
N VAL A 71 3.42 -17.45 8.55
CA VAL A 71 2.80 -16.23 9.07
C VAL A 71 2.34 -16.51 10.52
N SER A 72 2.89 -15.78 11.49
CA SER A 72 2.61 -16.05 12.91
C SER A 72 1.35 -15.32 13.42
N TYR A 73 1.13 -14.09 12.98
CA TYR A 73 0.04 -13.23 13.43
C TYR A 73 -0.69 -12.62 12.24
N ILE A 74 -2.02 -12.61 12.31
CA ILE A 74 -2.87 -12.13 11.22
C ILE A 74 -3.99 -11.29 11.82
N ALA A 75 -4.11 -10.03 11.38
CA ALA A 75 -5.26 -9.18 11.63
C ALA A 75 -5.99 -8.92 10.31
N THR A 76 -7.32 -9.08 10.30
CA THR A 76 -8.14 -8.93 9.10
C THR A 76 -9.30 -7.98 9.32
N CYS A 77 -9.64 -7.22 8.30
CA CYS A 77 -10.91 -6.51 8.15
C CYS A 77 -11.49 -6.97 6.81
N GLY A 78 -12.33 -8.01 6.86
CA GLY A 78 -12.81 -8.73 5.69
C GLY A 78 -14.17 -8.27 5.21
N GLN A 79 -14.40 -8.38 3.90
CA GLN A 79 -15.68 -8.13 3.26
C GLN A 79 -15.87 -9.11 2.10
N LYS A 80 -17.08 -9.60 1.93
CA LYS A 80 -17.41 -10.57 0.87
C LYS A 80 -17.35 -9.91 -0.49
N SER A 81 -16.59 -10.52 -1.42
CA SER A 81 -16.49 -10.15 -2.84
C SER A 81 -15.86 -8.80 -3.16
N TYR A 82 -15.79 -7.87 -2.21
CA TYR A 82 -15.26 -6.52 -2.39
C TYR A 82 -14.31 -6.16 -1.27
N ASN A 83 -13.46 -5.12 -1.48
CA ASN A 83 -12.63 -4.55 -0.45
C ASN A 83 -11.81 -5.60 0.34
N GLY A 84 -11.63 -5.38 1.60
CA GLY A 84 -10.89 -6.24 2.52
C GLY A 84 -9.45 -5.82 2.65
N THR A 85 -9.02 -5.57 3.89
CA THR A 85 -7.63 -5.27 4.25
C THR A 85 -7.13 -6.25 5.29
N ALA A 86 -5.82 -6.53 5.29
CA ALA A 86 -5.21 -7.36 6.30
C ALA A 86 -3.78 -6.94 6.60
N VAL A 87 -3.31 -7.31 7.80
CA VAL A 87 -1.91 -7.24 8.21
C VAL A 87 -1.45 -8.63 8.61
N LEU A 88 -0.46 -9.16 7.87
CA LEU A 88 0.25 -10.39 8.19
C LEU A 88 1.56 -10.03 8.89
N SER A 89 1.93 -10.70 9.97
CA SER A 89 3.11 -10.36 10.76
C SER A 89 3.83 -11.60 11.30
N LYS A 90 5.18 -11.53 11.37
CA LYS A 90 6.00 -12.44 12.15
C LYS A 90 5.99 -12.07 13.65
N HIS A 91 5.68 -10.81 13.96
CA HIS A 91 5.72 -10.24 15.30
C HIS A 91 4.34 -10.18 15.94
N PRO A 92 4.23 -10.28 17.28
CA PRO A 92 2.95 -10.19 17.95
C PRO A 92 2.20 -8.89 17.68
N ILE A 93 0.91 -9.04 17.34
CA ILE A 93 -0.03 -7.93 17.22
C ILE A 93 -0.76 -7.81 18.55
N ARG A 94 -0.53 -6.72 19.30
CA ARG A 94 -1.16 -6.48 20.62
C ARG A 94 -2.63 -6.17 20.51
N ARG A 95 -2.96 -5.35 19.52
CA ARG A 95 -4.34 -4.95 19.21
C ARG A 95 -4.42 -4.52 17.76
N PHE A 96 -5.61 -4.51 17.21
CA PHE A 96 -5.88 -3.93 15.91
C PHE A 96 -7.21 -3.18 15.92
N LEU A 97 -7.31 -2.17 15.05
CA LEU A 97 -8.50 -1.37 14.82
C LEU A 97 -8.98 -1.66 13.40
N LYS A 98 -10.22 -2.11 13.25
CA LYS A 98 -10.92 -2.18 11.97
C LYS A 98 -11.65 -0.86 11.75
N ASN A 99 -11.73 -0.45 10.52
CA ASN A 99 -12.41 0.75 10.08
C ASN A 99 -11.75 2.07 10.52
N LEU A 100 -11.64 2.97 9.59
CA LEU A 100 -11.11 4.31 9.80
C LEU A 100 -12.06 5.12 10.68
N PRO A 101 -11.59 5.69 11.80
CA PRO A 101 -12.40 6.60 12.60
C PRO A 101 -12.90 7.79 11.76
N ALA A 102 -14.16 8.14 11.94
CA ALA A 102 -14.83 9.23 11.20
C ALA A 102 -14.84 9.07 9.67
N SER A 103 -14.71 7.84 9.17
CA SER A 103 -14.88 7.58 7.73
C SER A 103 -16.32 7.89 7.28
N PRO A 104 -16.52 8.36 6.04
CA PRO A 104 -17.85 8.78 5.56
C PRO A 104 -18.83 7.62 5.43
N ASP A 105 -18.37 6.37 5.40
CA ASP A 105 -19.17 5.15 5.38
C ASP A 105 -19.51 4.59 6.78
N ASN A 106 -19.10 5.27 7.85
CA ASN A 106 -19.23 4.83 9.22
C ASN A 106 -18.67 3.41 9.47
N GLY A 107 -17.65 3.02 8.69
CA GLY A 107 -16.99 1.73 8.81
C GLY A 107 -17.76 0.56 8.18
N SER A 108 -18.68 0.81 7.27
CA SER A 108 -19.41 -0.26 6.56
C SER A 108 -18.54 -0.96 5.51
N GLU A 109 -17.46 -0.32 5.04
CA GLU A 109 -16.56 -0.86 4.05
C GLU A 109 -15.21 -1.26 4.67
N ALA A 110 -14.74 -2.46 4.36
CA ALA A 110 -13.49 -3.02 4.88
C ALA A 110 -12.26 -2.46 4.13
N ARG A 111 -11.96 -1.18 4.33
CA ARG A 111 -10.91 -0.43 3.61
C ARG A 111 -9.74 0.00 4.50
N PHE A 112 -9.80 -0.26 5.78
CA PHE A 112 -8.79 0.17 6.74
C PHE A 112 -8.57 -0.89 7.80
N ILE A 113 -7.31 -1.14 8.12
CA ILE A 113 -6.92 -1.87 9.33
C ILE A 113 -5.63 -1.27 9.88
N GLU A 114 -5.62 -1.03 11.19
CA GLU A 114 -4.43 -0.65 11.94
C GLU A 114 -4.05 -1.77 12.89
N ALA A 115 -2.78 -2.13 12.94
CA ALA A 115 -2.22 -3.10 13.87
C ALA A 115 -1.12 -2.46 14.70
N ASP A 116 -1.21 -2.55 16.02
CA ASP A 116 -0.15 -2.17 16.96
C ASP A 116 0.72 -3.39 17.27
N LEU A 117 1.98 -3.37 16.86
CA LEU A 117 2.92 -4.42 17.13
C LEU A 117 3.49 -4.32 18.57
N GLU A 118 3.99 -5.43 19.07
CA GLU A 118 4.57 -5.48 20.44
C GLU A 118 5.79 -4.59 20.60
N ASN A 119 6.58 -4.38 19.55
CA ASN A 119 7.73 -3.47 19.54
C ASN A 119 7.36 -1.98 19.51
N GLY A 120 6.08 -1.62 19.54
CA GLY A 120 5.59 -0.24 19.53
C GLY A 120 5.38 0.36 18.14
N LEU A 121 5.69 -0.37 17.08
CA LEU A 121 5.44 0.08 15.71
C LEU A 121 3.95 -0.10 15.37
N LYS A 122 3.36 0.94 14.78
CA LYS A 122 2.01 0.93 14.25
C LYS A 122 2.02 0.70 12.74
N ILE A 123 1.22 -0.26 12.27
CA ILE A 123 1.06 -0.60 10.86
C ILE A 123 -0.37 -0.28 10.43
N ILE A 124 -0.53 0.53 9.41
CA ILE A 124 -1.83 0.93 8.87
C ILE A 124 -1.90 0.47 7.42
N SER A 125 -2.84 -0.44 7.11
CA SER A 125 -3.12 -0.89 5.74
C SER A 125 -4.42 -0.27 5.26
N VAL A 126 -4.40 0.36 4.08
CA VAL A 126 -5.54 1.08 3.51
C VAL A 126 -5.84 0.66 2.07
N TYR A 127 -7.12 0.63 1.73
CA TYR A 127 -7.64 0.54 0.38
C TYR A 127 -8.56 1.74 0.12
N VAL A 128 -8.00 2.80 -0.42
CA VAL A 128 -8.75 4.04 -0.68
C VAL A 128 -9.81 3.79 -1.76
N PRO A 129 -11.03 4.35 -1.63
CA PRO A 129 -12.03 4.23 -2.67
C PRO A 129 -11.49 4.60 -4.05
N ASN A 130 -11.78 3.76 -5.05
CA ASN A 130 -11.31 4.00 -6.42
C ASN A 130 -11.89 5.32 -6.98
N GLY A 131 -13.16 5.59 -6.71
CA GLY A 131 -13.90 6.65 -7.39
C GLY A 131 -14.32 6.18 -8.78
N GLU A 132 -14.86 6.82 -9.67
CA GLU A 132 -15.14 6.39 -11.04
C GLU A 132 -14.13 7.01 -11.99
N PRO A 133 -13.29 6.24 -12.68
CA PRO A 133 -12.22 6.77 -13.55
C PRO A 133 -12.71 7.67 -14.69
N SER A 134 -13.99 7.54 -15.07
CA SER A 134 -14.59 8.28 -16.19
C SER A 134 -15.19 9.64 -15.80
N ALA A 135 -15.18 10.01 -14.53
CA ALA A 135 -15.79 11.25 -14.05
C ALA A 135 -14.99 12.49 -14.51
N LYS A 136 -15.55 13.21 -15.49
CA LYS A 136 -15.00 14.47 -16.00
C LYS A 136 -15.41 15.72 -15.21
N ALA A 137 -16.26 15.57 -14.19
CA ALA A 137 -16.71 16.65 -13.31
C ALA A 137 -16.66 16.18 -11.87
N PRO A 138 -15.48 16.13 -11.25
CA PRO A 138 -15.30 15.49 -9.94
C PRO A 138 -16.18 16.06 -8.83
N ASP A 139 -16.48 17.35 -8.83
CA ASP A 139 -17.23 18.00 -7.77
C ASP A 139 -18.72 17.62 -7.72
N SER A 140 -19.27 17.03 -8.76
CA SER A 140 -20.67 16.59 -8.85
C SER A 140 -20.84 15.06 -8.80
N ASP A 141 -19.78 14.29 -8.81
CA ASP A 141 -19.83 12.82 -8.73
C ASP A 141 -19.76 12.38 -7.26
N GLU A 142 -20.83 11.71 -6.78
CA GLU A 142 -20.93 11.24 -5.40
C GLU A 142 -19.78 10.31 -5.00
N ARG A 143 -19.23 9.51 -5.93
CA ARG A 143 -18.10 8.60 -5.68
C ARG A 143 -16.79 9.36 -5.52
N PHE A 144 -16.61 10.45 -6.26
CA PHE A 144 -15.47 11.34 -6.08
C PHE A 144 -15.55 12.10 -4.75
N VAL A 145 -16.73 12.60 -4.40
CA VAL A 145 -17.00 13.24 -3.10
C VAL A 145 -16.70 12.26 -1.95
N TYR A 146 -17.19 11.02 -2.07
CA TYR A 146 -16.90 9.96 -1.12
C TYR A 146 -15.41 9.65 -0.99
N LYS A 147 -14.69 9.45 -2.11
CA LYS A 147 -13.23 9.22 -2.13
C LYS A 147 -12.47 10.37 -1.45
N THR A 148 -12.81 11.60 -1.80
CA THR A 148 -12.17 12.79 -1.24
C THR A 148 -12.42 12.93 0.26
N ALA A 149 -13.65 12.68 0.71
CA ALA A 149 -14.02 12.67 2.13
C ALA A 149 -13.26 11.57 2.89
N TRP A 150 -13.15 10.37 2.31
CA TRP A 150 -12.44 9.25 2.90
C TRP A 150 -10.93 9.55 3.07
N LEU A 151 -10.28 10.10 2.03
CA LEU A 151 -8.88 10.54 2.10
C LEU A 151 -8.64 11.65 3.12
N ASN A 152 -9.58 12.61 3.23
CA ASN A 152 -9.51 13.64 4.26
C ASN A 152 -9.61 13.03 5.66
N ALA A 153 -10.54 12.10 5.90
CA ALA A 153 -10.66 11.41 7.18
C ALA A 153 -9.37 10.63 7.52
N LEU A 154 -8.72 9.99 6.53
CA LEU A 154 -7.44 9.33 6.73
C LEU A 154 -6.33 10.33 7.09
N ALA A 155 -6.26 11.46 6.41
CA ALA A 155 -5.29 12.51 6.74
C ALA A 155 -5.53 13.08 8.15
N ASP A 156 -6.78 13.37 8.50
CA ASP A 156 -7.17 13.83 9.84
C ASP A 156 -6.80 12.82 10.94
N TYR A 157 -6.83 11.53 10.62
CA TYR A 157 -6.42 10.47 11.53
C TYR A 157 -4.91 10.38 11.72
N VAL A 158 -4.11 10.48 10.65
CA VAL A 158 -2.66 10.26 10.73
C VAL A 158 -1.85 11.52 11.10
N GLU A 159 -2.35 12.72 10.78
CA GLU A 159 -1.67 13.98 11.12
C GLU A 159 -1.38 14.12 12.63
N PRO A 160 -2.33 13.85 13.55
CA PRO A 160 -2.05 13.89 14.99
C PRO A 160 -1.05 12.81 15.43
N LEU A 161 -1.03 11.63 14.81
CA LEU A 161 -0.05 10.59 15.10
C LEU A 161 1.36 11.05 14.72
N SER A 162 1.50 11.65 13.55
CA SER A 162 2.77 12.21 13.08
C SER A 162 3.27 13.31 14.01
N LYS A 163 2.41 14.29 14.36
CA LYS A 163 2.74 15.40 15.26
C LYS A 163 3.16 14.94 16.66
N LYS A 164 2.61 13.82 17.13
CA LYS A 164 2.98 13.22 18.42
C LYS A 164 4.25 12.37 18.36
N GLY A 165 4.88 12.23 17.20
CA GLY A 165 6.07 11.41 17.02
C GLY A 165 5.83 9.92 17.13
N VAL A 166 4.60 9.44 16.87
CA VAL A 166 4.29 8.01 16.87
C VAL A 166 5.02 7.33 15.71
N PRO A 167 5.75 6.22 15.95
CA PRO A 167 6.34 5.46 14.85
C PRO A 167 5.25 4.64 14.14
N PHE A 168 4.99 4.96 12.85
CA PHE A 168 4.04 4.21 12.05
C PHE A 168 4.44 4.11 10.59
N VAL A 169 3.95 3.07 9.94
CA VAL A 169 3.94 2.87 8.48
C VAL A 169 2.48 2.88 8.02
N LEU A 170 2.15 3.75 7.07
CA LEU A 170 0.87 3.81 6.39
C LEU A 170 1.07 3.31 4.96
N ALA A 171 0.51 2.16 4.65
CA ALA A 171 0.74 1.48 3.38
C ALA A 171 -0.57 1.04 2.71
N GLY A 172 -0.58 1.00 1.39
CA GLY A 172 -1.72 0.47 0.67
C GLY A 172 -1.92 1.06 -0.71
N ASP A 173 -3.08 0.74 -1.28
CA ASP A 173 -3.58 1.28 -2.52
C ASP A 173 -4.37 2.56 -2.26
N PHE A 174 -3.81 3.68 -2.69
CA PHE A 174 -4.41 5.01 -2.51
C PHE A 174 -5.31 5.42 -3.67
N ASN A 175 -5.22 4.71 -4.80
CA ASN A 175 -5.95 5.06 -6.01
C ASN A 175 -5.73 6.54 -6.44
N VAL A 176 -4.54 7.08 -6.24
CA VAL A 176 -4.14 8.44 -6.60
C VAL A 176 -2.83 8.42 -7.35
N ILE A 177 -2.80 9.09 -8.49
CA ILE A 177 -1.57 9.40 -9.24
C ILE A 177 -1.07 10.76 -8.75
N ASP A 178 -0.01 10.75 -7.98
CA ASP A 178 0.50 11.97 -7.32
C ASP A 178 1.22 12.93 -8.26
N ARG A 179 1.92 12.40 -9.28
CA ARG A 179 2.74 13.14 -10.24
C ARG A 179 2.58 12.60 -11.65
N ASP A 180 2.80 13.46 -12.62
CA ASP A 180 2.60 13.15 -14.03
C ASP A 180 3.57 12.09 -14.56
N GLU A 181 4.79 12.02 -14.03
CA GLU A 181 5.77 10.98 -14.38
C GLU A 181 5.39 9.58 -13.89
N ASN A 182 4.48 9.48 -12.93
CA ASN A 182 4.03 8.21 -12.33
C ASN A 182 2.82 7.58 -13.06
N VAL A 183 2.64 7.92 -14.32
CA VAL A 183 1.62 7.32 -15.19
C VAL A 183 2.09 7.35 -16.65
N TYR A 184 1.71 6.35 -17.43
CA TYR A 184 2.14 6.23 -18.84
C TYR A 184 1.59 7.32 -19.77
N ASP A 185 0.46 7.93 -19.42
CA ASP A 185 -0.17 9.02 -20.19
C ASP A 185 -0.83 10.02 -19.23
N ALA A 186 -0.06 11.00 -18.75
CA ALA A 186 -0.54 11.99 -17.80
C ALA A 186 -1.74 12.78 -18.31
N LYS A 187 -1.75 13.12 -19.61
CA LYS A 187 -2.83 13.89 -20.22
C LYS A 187 -4.17 13.16 -20.22
N LYS A 188 -4.13 11.83 -20.35
CA LYS A 188 -5.33 10.98 -20.29
C LYS A 188 -5.99 11.03 -18.91
N TYR A 189 -5.19 11.19 -17.85
CA TYR A 189 -5.64 11.08 -16.46
C TYR A 189 -5.75 12.39 -15.70
N GLU A 190 -5.25 13.53 -16.25
CA GLU A 190 -5.15 14.83 -15.55
C GLU A 190 -6.46 15.34 -14.94
N ASP A 191 -7.61 15.06 -15.57
CA ASP A 191 -8.95 15.47 -15.11
C ASP A 191 -9.74 14.33 -14.43
N THR A 192 -9.10 13.18 -14.19
CA THR A 192 -9.78 12.03 -13.59
C THR A 192 -9.73 12.05 -12.08
N VAL A 193 -10.53 11.19 -11.46
CA VAL A 193 -10.53 10.96 -10.01
C VAL A 193 -9.19 10.42 -9.47
N PHE A 194 -8.25 10.03 -10.33
CA PHE A 194 -6.92 9.58 -9.94
C PHE A 194 -5.90 10.73 -9.87
N ALA A 195 -6.00 11.76 -10.72
CA ALA A 195 -4.93 12.74 -10.89
C ALA A 195 -5.37 14.20 -10.89
N CYS A 196 -6.68 14.51 -10.83
CA CYS A 196 -7.14 15.89 -10.86
C CYS A 196 -6.54 16.72 -9.70
N PRO A 197 -6.41 18.05 -9.87
CA PRO A 197 -5.79 18.91 -8.85
C PRO A 197 -6.44 18.80 -7.46
N ALA A 198 -7.75 18.55 -7.40
CA ALA A 198 -8.47 18.41 -6.13
C ALA A 198 -8.01 17.19 -5.35
N ILE A 199 -7.89 16.01 -6.00
CA ILE A 199 -7.45 14.79 -5.31
C ILE A 199 -5.98 14.86 -4.91
N ARG A 200 -5.12 15.41 -5.78
CA ARG A 200 -3.68 15.60 -5.47
C ARG A 200 -3.48 16.54 -4.29
N ARG A 201 -4.34 17.57 -4.14
CA ARG A 201 -4.30 18.48 -2.98
C ARG A 201 -4.56 17.74 -1.67
N VAL A 202 -5.57 16.87 -1.64
CA VAL A 202 -5.88 16.06 -0.46
C VAL A 202 -4.74 15.06 -0.20
N PHE A 203 -4.24 14.40 -1.23
CA PHE A 203 -3.12 13.45 -1.10
C PHE A 203 -1.84 14.11 -0.56
N ASN A 204 -1.55 15.35 -0.95
CA ASN A 204 -0.39 16.08 -0.45
C ASN A 204 -0.45 16.41 1.05
N ARG A 205 -1.63 16.30 1.70
CA ARG A 205 -1.73 16.41 3.17
C ARG A 205 -0.84 15.41 3.90
N PHE A 206 -0.65 14.19 3.36
CA PHE A 206 0.25 13.20 3.93
C PHE A 206 1.70 13.70 3.96
N ARG A 207 2.16 14.33 2.88
CA ARG A 207 3.51 14.94 2.81
C ARG A 207 3.62 16.16 3.74
N PHE A 208 2.60 17.01 3.80
CA PHE A 208 2.57 18.16 4.72
C PHE A 208 2.50 17.73 6.20
N ALA A 209 1.97 16.55 6.49
CA ALA A 209 2.07 15.94 7.82
C ALA A 209 3.48 15.39 8.13
N GLY A 210 4.43 15.53 7.22
CA GLY A 210 5.83 15.09 7.37
C GLY A 210 6.07 13.64 7.00
N LEU A 211 5.09 12.95 6.39
CA LEU A 211 5.28 11.56 5.96
C LEU A 211 6.19 11.48 4.73
N THR A 212 7.07 10.50 4.71
CA THR A 212 7.95 10.21 3.58
C THR A 212 7.36 9.06 2.76
N ASP A 213 7.13 9.28 1.46
CA ASP A 213 6.88 8.21 0.50
C ASP A 213 8.17 7.42 0.29
N ALA A 214 8.18 6.16 0.76
CA ALA A 214 9.40 5.35 0.80
C ALA A 214 9.93 5.03 -0.61
N ALA A 215 9.07 4.64 -1.54
CA ALA A 215 9.48 4.32 -2.91
C ALA A 215 9.94 5.59 -3.65
N GLY A 216 9.19 6.69 -3.52
CA GLY A 216 9.55 7.99 -4.11
C GLY A 216 10.87 8.55 -3.58
N PHE A 217 11.19 8.30 -2.31
CA PHE A 217 12.46 8.73 -1.71
C PHE A 217 13.69 8.08 -2.36
N PHE A 218 13.59 6.82 -2.82
CA PHE A 218 14.69 6.10 -3.45
C PHE A 218 14.63 6.08 -4.99
N ALA A 219 13.57 6.61 -5.61
CA ALA A 219 13.36 6.52 -7.05
C ALA A 219 14.35 7.34 -7.90
N GLN A 220 15.00 8.37 -7.33
CA GLN A 220 15.98 9.21 -8.01
C GLN A 220 15.47 9.72 -9.37
N ASP A 221 14.27 10.30 -9.41
CA ASP A 221 13.59 10.83 -10.60
C ASP A 221 13.16 9.78 -11.65
N ASN A 222 13.27 8.49 -11.36
CA ASN A 222 12.69 7.46 -12.21
C ASN A 222 11.18 7.33 -11.99
N PRO A 223 10.39 7.17 -13.06
CA PRO A 223 8.97 6.89 -12.95
C PRO A 223 8.72 5.61 -12.13
N LEU A 224 7.73 5.68 -11.23
CA LEU A 224 7.29 4.54 -10.44
C LEU A 224 5.94 4.07 -10.96
N LEU A 225 5.79 2.77 -11.15
CA LEU A 225 4.53 2.14 -11.57
C LEU A 225 4.27 0.93 -10.67
N SER A 226 3.04 0.82 -10.16
CA SER A 226 2.63 -0.29 -9.29
C SER A 226 1.40 -1.04 -9.80
N PHE A 227 0.66 -0.46 -10.74
CA PHE A 227 -0.57 -0.99 -11.32
C PHE A 227 -0.52 -1.03 -12.84
N TRP A 228 -1.05 -2.11 -13.44
CA TRP A 228 -1.30 -2.26 -14.88
C TRP A 228 -2.59 -3.05 -15.08
N ASP A 229 -3.56 -2.48 -15.81
CA ASP A 229 -4.80 -3.18 -16.13
C ASP A 229 -4.52 -4.54 -16.79
N TYR A 230 -5.41 -5.50 -16.59
CA TYR A 230 -5.32 -6.81 -17.28
C TYR A 230 -5.63 -6.72 -18.77
N GLN A 231 -6.33 -5.65 -19.17
CA GLN A 231 -6.78 -5.47 -20.54
C GLN A 231 -5.68 -4.87 -21.44
N HIS A 232 -5.87 -4.99 -22.74
CA HIS A 232 -5.07 -4.35 -23.78
C HIS A 232 -3.56 -4.66 -23.78
N GLY A 233 -3.08 -5.62 -22.98
CA GLY A 233 -1.66 -5.91 -22.85
C GLY A 233 -0.89 -4.76 -22.20
N ASP A 234 -1.51 -4.08 -21.23
CA ASP A 234 -0.94 -2.88 -20.62
C ASP A 234 0.36 -3.14 -19.87
N PHE A 235 0.52 -4.33 -19.28
CA PHE A 235 1.78 -4.70 -18.64
C PHE A 235 2.93 -4.83 -19.66
N ASP A 236 2.71 -5.51 -20.77
CA ASP A 236 3.72 -5.72 -21.81
C ASP A 236 4.12 -4.40 -22.49
N LYS A 237 3.18 -3.46 -22.58
CA LYS A 237 3.40 -2.11 -23.12
C LYS A 237 3.93 -1.13 -22.08
N ASN A 238 4.04 -1.54 -20.84
CA ASN A 238 4.35 -0.71 -19.69
C ASN A 238 3.39 0.50 -19.52
N HIS A 239 2.11 0.32 -19.85
CA HIS A 239 1.05 1.32 -19.67
C HIS A 239 0.52 1.26 -18.24
N GLY A 240 1.39 1.53 -17.28
CA GLY A 240 1.08 1.47 -15.86
C GLY A 240 0.88 2.84 -15.21
N MET A 241 0.55 2.79 -13.93
CA MET A 241 0.46 3.95 -13.05
C MET A 241 0.87 3.61 -11.62
N LEU A 242 1.28 4.59 -10.85
CA LEU A 242 1.54 4.44 -9.42
C LEU A 242 0.24 4.72 -8.66
N LEU A 243 -0.28 3.70 -8.00
CA LEU A 243 -1.47 3.80 -7.14
C LEU A 243 -1.19 3.38 -5.70
N ASP A 244 -0.11 2.60 -5.49
CA ASP A 244 0.27 2.05 -4.20
C ASP A 244 1.41 2.86 -3.58
N TYR A 245 1.31 3.12 -2.28
CA TYR A 245 2.30 3.89 -1.53
C TYR A 245 2.60 3.24 -0.18
N VAL A 246 3.83 3.46 0.28
CA VAL A 246 4.25 3.18 1.66
C VAL A 246 4.77 4.48 2.25
N PHE A 247 3.95 5.12 3.07
CA PHE A 247 4.32 6.31 3.82
C PHE A 247 4.92 5.95 5.16
N VAL A 248 6.02 6.61 5.49
CA VAL A 248 6.78 6.42 6.73
C VAL A 248 6.68 7.66 7.59
N SER A 249 6.32 7.51 8.86
CA SER A 249 6.25 8.63 9.81
C SER A 249 7.63 9.26 10.05
N PRO A 250 7.70 10.55 10.45
CA PRO A 250 8.97 11.22 10.74
C PRO A 250 9.84 10.47 11.78
N ALA A 251 9.19 9.78 12.72
CA ALA A 251 9.88 8.98 13.74
C ALA A 251 10.70 7.82 13.16
N LEU A 252 10.30 7.29 11.99
CA LEU A 252 10.94 6.15 11.32
C LEU A 252 11.81 6.55 10.13
N GLN A 253 11.77 7.82 9.69
CA GLN A 253 12.42 8.25 8.45
C GLN A 253 13.92 7.93 8.42
N ARG A 254 14.62 8.10 9.55
CA ARG A 254 16.06 7.81 9.65
C ARG A 254 16.37 6.31 9.60
N ALA A 255 15.42 5.47 9.96
CA ALA A 255 15.57 4.03 9.91
C ALA A 255 15.30 3.45 8.51
N LEU A 256 14.62 4.20 7.63
CA LEU A 256 14.31 3.76 6.27
C LEU A 256 15.61 3.59 5.46
N ALA A 257 15.91 2.36 5.06
CA ALA A 257 17.17 1.99 4.42
C ALA A 257 17.05 1.71 2.92
N ALA A 258 15.91 1.15 2.49
CA ALA A 258 15.64 0.86 1.08
C ALA A 258 14.12 0.76 0.82
N ALA A 259 13.71 1.01 -0.43
CA ALA A 259 12.37 0.68 -0.90
C ALA A 259 12.40 0.36 -2.39
N LYS A 260 11.54 -0.57 -2.83
CA LYS A 260 11.36 -0.91 -4.25
C LYS A 260 9.95 -1.42 -4.53
N ILE A 261 9.53 -1.29 -5.79
CA ILE A 261 8.35 -1.97 -6.35
C ILE A 261 8.85 -3.24 -7.06
N SER A 262 8.27 -4.41 -6.69
CA SER A 262 8.67 -5.70 -7.26
C SER A 262 7.79 -6.05 -8.46
N THR A 263 8.05 -5.42 -9.61
CA THR A 263 7.27 -5.58 -10.85
C THR A 263 7.29 -6.99 -11.41
N ALA A 264 8.29 -7.81 -11.06
CA ALA A 264 8.38 -9.21 -11.46
C ALA A 264 7.10 -10.00 -11.08
N TYR A 265 6.48 -9.69 -9.92
CA TYR A 265 5.26 -10.34 -9.48
C TYR A 265 4.04 -10.04 -10.35
N ARG A 266 4.03 -8.89 -11.06
CA ARG A 266 2.99 -8.58 -12.05
C ARG A 266 3.12 -9.42 -13.33
N GLY A 267 4.30 -9.92 -13.66
CA GLY A 267 4.57 -10.78 -14.82
C GLY A 267 4.42 -12.29 -14.57
N MET A 268 4.05 -12.73 -13.36
CA MET A 268 3.90 -14.15 -13.04
C MET A 268 2.54 -14.73 -13.52
N ASP A 269 2.34 -16.04 -13.36
CA ASP A 269 1.05 -16.70 -13.68
C ASP A 269 -0.05 -16.21 -12.73
N LYS A 270 -1.22 -15.88 -13.28
CA LYS A 270 -2.40 -15.34 -12.55
C LYS A 270 -2.07 -14.23 -11.56
N PRO A 271 -1.35 -13.19 -12.00
CA PRO A 271 -0.86 -12.15 -11.10
C PRO A 271 -2.00 -11.27 -10.57
N SER A 272 -1.72 -10.46 -9.56
CA SER A 272 -2.52 -9.25 -9.29
C SER A 272 -2.25 -8.23 -10.38
N ASP A 273 -3.16 -7.31 -10.63
CA ASP A 273 -2.95 -6.11 -11.44
C ASP A 273 -2.00 -5.11 -10.78
N HIS A 274 -1.72 -5.30 -9.48
CA HIS A 274 -0.74 -4.53 -8.74
C HIS A 274 0.54 -5.33 -8.47
N ALA A 275 1.67 -4.63 -8.40
CA ALA A 275 2.96 -5.14 -7.94
C ALA A 275 3.21 -4.77 -6.48
N PRO A 276 3.82 -5.65 -5.66
CA PRO A 276 4.11 -5.35 -4.27
C PRO A 276 5.22 -4.30 -4.11
N ILE A 277 5.08 -3.46 -3.07
CA ILE A 277 6.13 -2.55 -2.59
C ILE A 277 6.80 -3.18 -1.37
N VAL A 278 8.12 -3.13 -1.32
CA VAL A 278 8.93 -3.66 -0.21
C VAL A 278 9.82 -2.55 0.33
N CYS A 279 9.82 -2.37 1.64
CA CYS A 279 10.61 -1.36 2.35
C CYS A 279 11.42 -2.01 3.47
N ASP A 280 12.69 -1.67 3.57
CA ASP A 280 13.62 -2.14 4.59
C ASP A 280 13.96 -1.02 5.57
N PHE A 281 13.93 -1.36 6.85
CA PHE A 281 14.24 -0.47 7.96
C PHE A 281 15.38 -1.05 8.81
N LYS A 282 16.27 -0.19 9.29
CA LYS A 282 17.27 -0.50 10.33
C LYS A 282 16.72 0.01 11.66
N LEU A 283 15.96 -0.86 12.36
CA LEU A 283 15.33 -0.56 13.65
C LEU A 283 16.20 -0.97 14.81
#